data_0f702a0c757df4c614aa053858db7723
#
_entry.id   0f702a0c757df4c614aa053858db7723
#
_cell.length_a   1.000
_cell.length_b   1.000
_cell.length_c   1.000
_cell.angle_alpha   90.00
_cell.angle_beta   90.00
_cell.angle_gamma   90.00
#
_symmetry.space_group_name_H-M   'P 1'
#
loop_
_entity.id
_entity.type
_entity.pdbx_description
1 polymer ?
#
loop_
_entity_poly.entity_id
_entity_poly.type
_entity_poly.pdbx_seq_one_letter_code
_entity_poly.pdbx_strand_id
1 'polypeptide(L)'
;MAPHTFLWHDYETFGANTRRDRPAQFAAIRTDAALNEIGDPLMLYCQPANDYLPDPQSCLITGITPQLCLEKGVPEHDFANRIEAEFAQPGTIGVGYNTIRFDDEITRFMFWRNLIDPYAREWQNQCGRWDLLDVVRMTYALRPDGIAWPKKEDGTPSFKLEHLSKANGLLHEAAHDAL
;
A
#
# COMPACT_ATOMS: atom_id res chain seq x y z
N MET A 1 -23.10 -0.15 14.94
CA MET A 1 -21.87 -0.50 14.23
C MET A 1 -21.34 0.76 13.60
N ALA A 2 -20.04 1.02 13.66
CA ALA A 2 -19.45 2.12 12.89
C ALA A 2 -19.63 1.79 11.39
N PRO A 3 -19.89 2.79 10.53
CA PRO A 3 -19.89 2.56 9.09
C PRO A 3 -18.48 2.11 8.64
N HIS A 4 -18.42 1.20 7.69
CA HIS A 4 -17.14 0.81 7.11
C HIS A 4 -16.58 1.96 6.26
N THR A 5 -15.27 2.16 6.37
CA THR A 5 -14.49 3.05 5.51
C THR A 5 -13.38 2.27 4.84
N PHE A 6 -12.98 2.69 3.66
CA PHE A 6 -11.82 2.11 2.96
C PHE A 6 -10.61 3.02 3.16
N LEU A 7 -9.49 2.44 3.56
CA LEU A 7 -8.19 3.09 3.60
C LEU A 7 -7.37 2.53 2.43
N TRP A 8 -7.37 3.24 1.32
CA TRP A 8 -6.56 2.92 0.15
C TRP A 8 -5.13 3.29 0.46
N HIS A 9 -4.21 2.35 0.33
CA HIS A 9 -2.84 2.59 0.76
C HIS A 9 -1.83 1.85 -0.10
N ASP A 10 -0.61 2.39 -0.10
CA ASP A 10 0.55 1.80 -0.73
C ASP A 10 1.82 2.15 0.04
N TYR A 11 2.86 1.30 -0.08
CA TYR A 11 4.19 1.51 0.49
C TYR A 11 5.25 1.59 -0.58
N GLU A 12 6.14 2.57 -0.43
CA GLU A 12 7.45 2.52 -1.04
C GLU A 12 8.50 2.09 -0.02
N THR A 13 9.44 1.24 -0.44
CA THR A 13 10.40 0.63 0.46
C THR A 13 11.84 0.79 -0.03
N PHE A 14 12.78 0.73 0.91
CA PHE A 14 14.21 0.75 0.62
C PHE A 14 14.77 -0.60 0.14
N GLY A 15 13.93 -1.58 -0.16
CA GLY A 15 14.31 -2.89 -0.68
C GLY A 15 13.12 -3.82 -0.85
N ALA A 16 13.29 -4.92 -1.57
CA ALA A 16 12.22 -5.85 -1.94
C ALA A 16 11.96 -6.97 -0.92
N ASN A 17 12.79 -7.11 0.12
CA ASN A 17 12.62 -8.14 1.14
C ASN A 17 11.74 -7.62 2.28
N THR A 18 10.46 -7.96 2.26
CA THR A 18 9.45 -7.49 3.22
C THR A 18 9.79 -7.72 4.68
N ARG A 19 10.61 -8.74 4.99
CA ARG A 19 11.00 -9.10 6.37
C ARG A 19 12.16 -8.28 6.90
N ARG A 20 13.07 -7.87 6.02
CA ARG A 20 14.31 -7.23 6.39
C ARG A 20 14.34 -5.75 6.02
N ASP A 21 13.82 -5.44 4.85
CA ASP A 21 13.91 -4.10 4.33
C ASP A 21 12.91 -3.16 5.04
N ARG A 22 13.18 -1.88 4.94
CA ARG A 22 12.49 -0.86 5.70
C ARG A 22 11.56 -0.05 4.79
N PRO A 23 10.42 0.45 5.30
CA PRO A 23 9.60 1.38 4.54
C PRO A 23 10.35 2.69 4.30
N ALA A 24 10.11 3.32 3.15
CA ALA A 24 10.58 4.65 2.81
C ALA A 24 9.44 5.67 2.83
N GLN A 25 8.27 5.26 2.33
CA GLN A 25 7.07 6.10 2.24
C GLN A 25 5.82 5.25 2.49
N PHE A 26 4.79 5.89 3.01
CA PHE A 26 3.42 5.39 3.06
C PHE A 26 2.51 6.47 2.54
N ALA A 27 1.65 6.13 1.60
CA ALA A 27 0.60 7.00 1.10
C ALA A 27 -0.77 6.36 1.34
N ALA A 28 -1.78 7.14 1.71
CA ALA A 28 -3.12 6.64 1.88
C ALA A 28 -4.20 7.71 1.66
N ILE A 29 -5.35 7.26 1.16
CA ILE A 29 -6.59 8.04 1.06
C ILE A 29 -7.69 7.24 1.75
N ARG A 30 -8.53 7.93 2.52
CA ARG A 30 -9.71 7.32 3.13
C ARG A 30 -10.97 7.66 2.34
N THR A 31 -11.84 6.68 2.13
CA THR A 31 -13.15 6.89 1.52
C THR A 31 -14.27 6.26 2.34
N ASP A 32 -15.50 6.73 2.13
CA ASP A 32 -16.71 6.05 2.59
C ASP A 32 -17.06 4.84 1.67
N ALA A 33 -18.16 4.17 1.98
CA ALA A 33 -18.64 3.03 1.20
C ALA A 33 -19.14 3.41 -0.21
N ALA A 34 -19.39 4.69 -0.48
CA ALA A 34 -19.75 5.22 -1.79
C ALA A 34 -18.55 5.77 -2.57
N LEU A 35 -17.33 5.56 -2.03
CA LEU A 35 -16.05 6.00 -2.58
C LEU A 35 -15.86 7.53 -2.59
N ASN A 36 -16.57 8.25 -1.73
CA ASN A 36 -16.28 9.67 -1.51
C ASN A 36 -15.10 9.79 -0.55
N GLU A 37 -14.15 10.67 -0.86
CA GLU A 37 -12.99 10.93 -0.01
C GLU A 37 -13.39 11.50 1.35
N ILE A 38 -12.71 11.06 2.40
CA ILE A 38 -12.89 11.52 3.79
C ILE A 38 -11.57 12.05 4.32
N GLY A 39 -11.53 13.33 4.64
CA GLY A 39 -10.33 14.00 5.14
C GLY A 39 -9.29 14.25 4.04
N ASP A 40 -8.07 14.57 4.48
CA ASP A 40 -6.96 14.84 3.57
C ASP A 40 -6.15 13.56 3.29
N PRO A 41 -5.55 13.44 2.10
CA PRO A 41 -4.62 12.38 1.81
C PRO A 41 -3.45 12.36 2.79
N LEU A 42 -3.05 11.17 3.22
CA LEU A 42 -1.91 10.98 4.11
C LEU A 42 -0.68 10.59 3.30
N MET A 43 0.42 11.32 3.50
CA MET A 43 1.73 10.97 2.97
C MET A 43 2.77 11.09 4.08
N LEU A 44 3.46 9.99 4.37
CA LEU A 44 4.49 9.91 5.40
C LEU A 44 5.78 9.37 4.81
N TYR A 45 6.91 9.97 5.20
CA TYR A 45 8.24 9.42 4.93
C TYR A 45 8.82 8.81 6.20
N CYS A 46 9.53 7.69 6.05
CA CYS A 46 10.21 6.99 7.13
C CYS A 46 11.71 7.25 7.06
N GLN A 47 12.32 7.72 8.14
CA GLN A 47 13.77 7.85 8.23
C GLN A 47 14.42 6.46 8.22
N PRO A 48 15.44 6.21 7.38
CA PRO A 48 16.21 4.99 7.46
C PRO A 48 16.97 4.92 8.79
N ALA A 49 16.97 3.76 9.42
CA ALA A 49 17.73 3.53 10.64
C ALA A 49 19.25 3.56 10.39
N ASN A 50 20.03 3.97 11.38
CA ASN A 50 21.50 4.11 11.26
C ASN A 50 22.23 2.78 11.03
N ASP A 51 21.59 1.65 11.32
CA ASP A 51 22.11 0.29 11.18
C ASP A 51 21.58 -0.43 9.92
N TYR A 52 20.91 0.32 9.02
CA TYR A 52 20.31 -0.19 7.81
C TYR A 52 20.83 0.55 6.56
N LEU A 53 21.25 -0.20 5.56
CA LEU A 53 21.68 0.33 4.29
C LEU A 53 20.56 0.14 3.24
N PRO A 54 19.94 1.22 2.76
CA PRO A 54 18.97 1.18 1.66
C PRO A 54 19.55 0.58 0.38
N ASP A 55 18.75 -0.20 -0.35
CA ASP A 55 19.11 -0.72 -1.64
C ASP A 55 19.10 0.40 -2.70
N PRO A 56 20.24 0.71 -3.34
CA PRO A 56 20.30 1.76 -4.36
C PRO A 56 19.35 1.51 -5.54
N GLN A 57 19.09 0.24 -5.88
CA GLN A 57 18.17 -0.12 -6.96
C GLN A 57 16.74 0.30 -6.62
N SER A 58 16.30 0.06 -5.39
CA SER A 58 14.98 0.49 -4.93
C SER A 58 14.86 2.01 -4.94
N CYS A 59 15.88 2.74 -4.47
CA CYS A 59 15.88 4.20 -4.53
C CYS A 59 15.80 4.76 -5.95
N LEU A 60 16.41 4.08 -6.93
CA LEU A 60 16.33 4.49 -8.35
C LEU A 60 14.95 4.23 -8.95
N ILE A 61 14.30 3.13 -8.56
CA ILE A 61 12.95 2.76 -9.05
C ILE A 61 11.91 3.70 -8.49
N THR A 62 11.92 3.92 -7.17
CA THR A 62 10.91 4.74 -6.48
C THR A 62 11.17 6.25 -6.58
N GLY A 63 12.39 6.65 -6.90
CA GLY A 63 12.82 8.06 -6.83
C GLY A 63 12.99 8.58 -5.40
N ILE A 64 12.77 7.75 -4.39
CA ILE A 64 12.84 8.15 -2.97
C ILE A 64 14.26 7.87 -2.44
N THR A 65 14.97 8.93 -2.10
CA THR A 65 16.34 8.82 -1.58
C THR A 65 16.36 8.78 -0.05
N PRO A 66 17.38 8.14 0.55
CA PRO A 66 17.59 8.21 2.00
C PRO A 66 17.69 9.63 2.53
N GLN A 67 18.29 10.55 1.76
CA GLN A 67 18.43 11.96 2.12
C GLN A 67 17.06 12.65 2.21
N LEU A 68 16.16 12.39 1.25
CA LEU A 68 14.80 12.90 1.30
C LEU A 68 14.06 12.42 2.55
N CYS A 69 14.21 11.13 2.88
CA CYS A 69 13.58 10.55 4.06
C CYS A 69 14.19 11.05 5.37
N LEU A 70 15.49 11.37 5.41
CA LEU A 70 16.11 12.01 6.56
C LEU A 70 15.62 13.45 6.75
N GLU A 71 15.36 14.17 5.67
CA GLU A 71 14.88 15.56 5.71
C GLU A 71 13.40 15.67 6.08
N LYS A 72 12.53 14.84 5.44
CA LYS A 72 11.06 14.97 5.53
C LYS A 72 10.41 13.92 6.42
N GLY A 73 11.13 12.84 6.72
CA GLY A 73 10.58 11.69 7.40
C GLY A 73 10.62 11.78 8.90
N VAL A 74 9.93 10.84 9.52
CA VAL A 74 9.93 10.61 10.97
C VAL A 74 10.61 9.28 11.29
N PRO A 75 11.10 9.05 12.53
CA PRO A 75 11.61 7.76 12.96
C PRO A 75 10.59 6.63 12.73
N GLU A 76 11.07 5.40 12.45
CA GLU A 76 10.18 4.25 12.10
C GLU A 76 9.11 4.02 13.19
N HIS A 77 9.42 4.22 14.45
CA HIS A 77 8.45 4.09 15.53
C HIS A 77 7.26 5.07 15.40
N ASP A 78 7.54 6.35 15.14
CA ASP A 78 6.50 7.36 14.95
C ASP A 78 5.73 7.12 13.64
N PHE A 79 6.42 6.69 12.60
CA PHE A 79 5.82 6.29 11.32
C PHE A 79 4.84 5.14 11.52
N ALA A 80 5.27 4.07 12.22
CA ALA A 80 4.44 2.90 12.51
C ALA A 80 3.20 3.25 13.36
N ASN A 81 3.36 4.09 14.39
CA ASN A 81 2.25 4.49 15.25
C ASN A 81 1.20 5.34 14.48
N ARG A 82 1.63 6.22 13.58
CA ARG A 82 0.70 7.01 12.76
C ARG A 82 -0.10 6.13 11.82
N ILE A 83 0.54 5.14 11.20
CA ILE A 83 -0.11 4.18 10.30
C ILE A 83 -1.06 3.27 11.09
N GLU A 84 -0.64 2.80 12.25
CA GLU A 84 -1.50 2.01 13.13
C GLU A 84 -2.76 2.77 13.52
N ALA A 85 -2.63 4.04 13.90
CA ALA A 85 -3.77 4.90 14.26
C ALA A 85 -4.80 5.05 13.12
N GLU A 86 -4.34 5.04 11.85
CA GLU A 86 -5.24 5.04 10.70
C GLU A 86 -5.93 3.69 10.50
N PHE A 87 -5.19 2.59 10.56
CA PHE A 87 -5.77 1.25 10.41
C PHE A 87 -6.70 0.86 11.57
N ALA A 88 -6.42 1.29 12.80
CA ALA A 88 -7.16 0.91 14.00
C ALA A 88 -8.50 1.66 14.16
N GLN A 89 -8.80 2.66 13.34
CA GLN A 89 -10.11 3.33 13.37
C GLN A 89 -11.22 2.30 13.14
N PRO A 90 -12.25 2.23 14.00
CA PRO A 90 -13.28 1.21 13.91
C PRO A 90 -13.95 1.14 12.53
N GLY A 91 -14.04 -0.07 11.96
CA GLY A 91 -14.65 -0.32 10.66
C GLY A 91 -13.74 -0.03 9.46
N THR A 92 -12.45 0.24 9.68
CA THR A 92 -11.49 0.45 8.59
C THR A 92 -11.21 -0.85 7.84
N ILE A 93 -11.37 -0.81 6.51
CA ILE A 93 -10.91 -1.85 5.59
C ILE A 93 -9.68 -1.31 4.86
N GLY A 94 -8.50 -1.86 5.15
CA GLY A 94 -7.28 -1.54 4.40
C GLY A 94 -7.35 -2.13 2.99
N VAL A 95 -7.19 -1.30 1.96
CA VAL A 95 -7.32 -1.69 0.56
C VAL A 95 -6.06 -1.30 -0.20
N GLY A 96 -5.57 -2.18 -1.05
CA GLY A 96 -4.49 -1.88 -1.96
C GLY A 96 -4.36 -2.96 -3.04
N TYR A 97 -3.32 -2.91 -3.82
CA TYR A 97 -3.12 -3.81 -4.96
C TYR A 97 -1.95 -4.77 -4.71
N ASN A 98 -2.19 -6.09 -4.69
CA ASN A 98 -1.20 -7.12 -4.37
C ASN A 98 -0.67 -7.04 -2.93
N THR A 99 -1.45 -6.46 -2.03
CA THR A 99 -1.07 -6.15 -0.64
C THR A 99 -0.73 -7.40 0.17
N ILE A 100 -1.43 -8.51 -0.04
CA ILE A 100 -1.19 -9.77 0.69
C ILE A 100 0.28 -10.23 0.58
N ARG A 101 0.93 -9.95 -0.54
CA ARG A 101 2.30 -10.41 -0.80
C ARG A 101 3.37 -9.36 -0.52
N PHE A 102 2.98 -8.09 -0.33
CA PHE A 102 3.93 -7.02 -0.13
C PHE A 102 3.52 -6.09 1.02
N ASP A 103 2.54 -5.22 0.87
CA ASP A 103 2.20 -4.17 1.85
C ASP A 103 1.78 -4.72 3.21
N ASP A 104 0.99 -5.79 3.21
CA ASP A 104 0.57 -6.47 4.45
C ASP A 104 1.78 -7.07 5.19
N GLU A 105 2.73 -7.64 4.46
CA GLU A 105 3.96 -8.17 5.05
C GLU A 105 4.85 -7.04 5.58
N ILE A 106 5.04 -5.95 4.82
CA ILE A 106 5.75 -4.76 5.28
C ILE A 106 5.13 -4.22 6.57
N THR A 107 3.80 -4.05 6.58
CA THR A 107 3.07 -3.58 7.76
C THR A 107 3.27 -4.51 8.97
N ARG A 108 3.12 -5.81 8.78
CA ARG A 108 3.27 -6.80 9.86
C ARG A 108 4.67 -6.81 10.45
N PHE A 109 5.71 -6.82 9.62
CA PHE A 109 7.09 -6.83 10.12
C PHE A 109 7.48 -5.49 10.72
N MET A 110 7.00 -4.38 10.20
CA MET A 110 7.20 -3.06 10.79
C MET A 110 6.51 -2.97 12.16
N PHE A 111 5.24 -3.38 12.28
CA PHE A 111 4.49 -3.35 13.53
C PHE A 111 5.15 -4.27 14.57
N TRP A 112 5.53 -5.48 14.18
CA TRP A 112 6.22 -6.40 15.07
C TRP A 112 7.52 -5.83 15.62
N ARG A 113 8.35 -5.20 14.79
CA ARG A 113 9.61 -4.54 15.24
C ARG A 113 9.37 -3.40 16.22
N ASN A 114 8.25 -2.71 16.08
CA ASN A 114 7.88 -1.55 16.90
C ASN A 114 6.95 -1.92 18.06
N LEU A 115 6.80 -3.22 18.38
CA LEU A 115 5.99 -3.76 19.47
C LEU A 115 4.49 -3.40 19.36
N ILE A 116 4.00 -3.23 18.14
CA ILE A 116 2.59 -3.09 17.80
C ILE A 116 2.06 -4.45 17.38
N ASP A 117 0.81 -4.78 17.72
CA ASP A 117 0.20 -6.05 17.27
C ASP A 117 0.12 -6.07 15.73
N PRO A 118 0.82 -7.02 15.06
CA PRO A 118 0.92 -7.03 13.60
C PRO A 118 -0.38 -7.44 12.88
N TYR A 119 -1.37 -7.98 13.60
CA TYR A 119 -2.60 -8.53 13.01
C TYR A 119 -3.88 -7.83 13.47
N ALA A 120 -3.85 -7.02 14.54
CA ALA A 120 -5.03 -6.39 15.12
C ALA A 120 -5.85 -5.62 14.07
N ARG A 121 -5.20 -4.90 13.15
CA ARG A 121 -5.82 -4.15 12.06
C ARG A 121 -6.64 -5.01 11.07
N GLU A 122 -6.47 -6.32 11.08
CA GLU A 122 -7.12 -7.23 10.12
C GLU A 122 -8.45 -7.80 10.65
N TRP A 123 -8.76 -7.62 11.94
CA TRP A 123 -9.96 -8.20 12.55
C TRP A 123 -10.51 -7.40 13.73
N GLN A 124 -9.68 -6.67 14.49
CA GLN A 124 -10.12 -5.95 15.68
C GLN A 124 -10.98 -4.75 15.30
N ASN A 125 -11.92 -4.36 16.16
CA ASN A 125 -12.80 -3.22 15.97
C ASN A 125 -13.56 -3.21 14.63
N GLN A 126 -13.91 -4.36 14.09
CA GLN A 126 -14.54 -4.53 12.77
C GLN A 126 -13.64 -4.07 11.61
N CYS A 127 -12.34 -3.98 11.84
CA CYS A 127 -11.36 -3.72 10.79
C CYS A 127 -11.16 -4.95 9.91
N GLY A 128 -10.60 -4.74 8.73
CA GLY A 128 -10.30 -5.79 7.79
C GLY A 128 -9.29 -5.34 6.75
N ARG A 129 -9.02 -6.24 5.80
CA ARG A 129 -8.16 -5.95 4.65
C ARG A 129 -8.74 -6.52 3.37
N TRP A 130 -8.42 -5.92 2.24
CA TRP A 130 -8.88 -6.34 0.94
C TRP A 130 -7.82 -6.12 -0.13
N ASP A 131 -7.40 -7.19 -0.81
CA ASP A 131 -6.44 -7.13 -1.90
C ASP A 131 -7.19 -7.06 -3.25
N LEU A 132 -7.04 -5.97 -3.97
CA LEU A 132 -7.72 -5.75 -5.24
C LEU A 132 -7.19 -6.64 -6.36
N LEU A 133 -5.97 -7.18 -6.27
CA LEU A 133 -5.47 -8.08 -7.30
C LEU A 133 -6.37 -9.31 -7.48
N ASP A 134 -6.86 -9.89 -6.38
CA ASP A 134 -7.74 -11.04 -6.44
C ASP A 134 -9.17 -10.64 -6.88
N VAL A 135 -9.63 -9.44 -6.53
CA VAL A 135 -10.88 -8.87 -7.05
C VAL A 135 -10.81 -8.68 -8.56
N VAL A 136 -9.71 -8.13 -9.07
CA VAL A 136 -9.47 -7.94 -10.52
C VAL A 136 -9.45 -9.28 -11.25
N ARG A 137 -8.79 -10.30 -10.70
CA ARG A 137 -8.79 -11.66 -11.23
C ARG A 137 -10.20 -12.28 -11.27
N MET A 138 -10.96 -12.09 -10.19
CA MET A 138 -12.36 -12.53 -10.11
C MET A 138 -13.22 -11.81 -11.15
N THR A 139 -13.04 -10.49 -11.30
CA THR A 139 -13.76 -9.68 -12.30
C THR A 139 -13.47 -10.16 -13.71
N TYR A 140 -12.21 -10.42 -14.04
CA TYR A 140 -11.83 -10.99 -15.33
C TYR A 140 -12.53 -12.33 -15.60
N ALA A 141 -12.60 -13.20 -14.60
CA ALA A 141 -13.20 -14.52 -14.76
C ALA A 141 -14.75 -14.50 -14.86
N LEU A 142 -15.41 -13.60 -14.13
CA LEU A 142 -16.87 -13.62 -13.96
C LEU A 142 -17.59 -12.47 -14.67
N ARG A 143 -16.95 -11.34 -14.86
CA ARG A 143 -17.54 -10.10 -15.41
C ARG A 143 -16.52 -9.33 -16.24
N PRO A 144 -15.98 -9.88 -17.36
CA PRO A 144 -14.88 -9.27 -18.09
C PRO A 144 -15.27 -8.02 -18.90
N ASP A 145 -16.56 -7.83 -19.13
CA ASP A 145 -17.05 -6.75 -20.01
C ASP A 145 -16.85 -5.36 -19.38
N GLY A 146 -16.51 -4.39 -20.22
CA GLY A 146 -16.31 -2.99 -19.80
C GLY A 146 -14.91 -2.64 -19.33
N ILE A 147 -13.99 -3.61 -19.27
CA ILE A 147 -12.58 -3.40 -18.92
C ILE A 147 -11.70 -3.87 -20.07
N ALA A 148 -10.73 -3.04 -20.47
CA ALA A 148 -9.70 -3.44 -21.42
C ALA A 148 -8.64 -4.29 -20.71
N TRP A 149 -8.57 -5.58 -21.07
CA TRP A 149 -7.64 -6.52 -20.45
C TRP A 149 -6.35 -6.65 -21.26
N PRO A 150 -5.22 -6.14 -20.75
CA PRO A 150 -3.93 -6.27 -21.41
C PRO A 150 -3.48 -7.73 -21.44
N LYS A 151 -2.79 -8.12 -22.52
CA LYS A 151 -2.24 -9.47 -22.69
C LYS A 151 -0.71 -9.42 -22.64
N LYS A 152 -0.14 -10.49 -22.11
CA LYS A 152 1.29 -10.76 -22.18
C LYS A 152 1.67 -11.31 -23.56
N GLU A 153 2.96 -11.48 -23.83
CA GLU A 153 3.47 -12.05 -25.08
C GLU A 153 2.93 -13.48 -25.37
N ASP A 154 2.67 -14.25 -24.32
CA ASP A 154 2.12 -15.60 -24.39
C ASP A 154 0.58 -15.63 -24.61
N GLY A 155 -0.06 -14.47 -24.75
CA GLY A 155 -1.50 -14.32 -24.95
C GLY A 155 -2.34 -14.39 -23.66
N THR A 156 -1.71 -14.70 -22.50
CA THR A 156 -2.40 -14.70 -21.20
C THR A 156 -2.68 -13.27 -20.70
N PRO A 157 -3.75 -13.07 -19.89
CA PRO A 157 -4.03 -11.74 -19.35
C PRO A 157 -2.92 -11.28 -18.40
N SER A 158 -2.61 -9.99 -18.45
CA SER A 158 -1.75 -9.34 -17.47
C SER A 158 -2.60 -8.64 -16.43
N PHE A 159 -2.36 -8.95 -15.16
CA PHE A 159 -3.01 -8.29 -14.03
C PHE A 159 -2.04 -7.35 -13.29
N LYS A 160 -0.98 -6.88 -13.95
CA LYS A 160 -0.15 -5.81 -13.39
C LYS A 160 -0.94 -4.50 -13.44
N LEU A 161 -0.94 -3.75 -12.34
CA LEU A 161 -1.67 -2.47 -12.23
C LEU A 161 -1.27 -1.50 -13.34
N GLU A 162 0.03 -1.31 -13.56
CA GLU A 162 0.61 -0.51 -14.64
C GLU A 162 0.03 -0.86 -16.03
N HIS A 163 -0.07 -2.17 -16.35
CA HIS A 163 -0.62 -2.61 -17.63
C HIS A 163 -2.12 -2.35 -17.74
N LEU A 164 -2.86 -2.58 -16.65
CA LEU A 164 -4.30 -2.34 -16.58
C LEU A 164 -4.63 -0.86 -16.69
N SER A 165 -3.93 -0.01 -15.94
CA SER A 165 -4.11 1.45 -15.95
C SER A 165 -3.87 2.00 -17.35
N LYS A 166 -2.76 1.61 -17.98
CA LYS A 166 -2.44 2.01 -19.35
C LYS A 166 -3.49 1.57 -20.36
N ALA A 167 -3.96 0.32 -20.29
CA ALA A 167 -4.94 -0.23 -21.22
C ALA A 167 -6.32 0.46 -21.10
N ASN A 168 -6.64 0.97 -19.91
CA ASN A 168 -7.92 1.63 -19.61
C ASN A 168 -7.82 3.17 -19.59
N GLY A 169 -6.69 3.75 -19.99
CA GLY A 169 -6.49 5.21 -20.07
C GLY A 169 -6.46 5.90 -18.71
N LEU A 170 -6.13 5.17 -17.64
CA LEU A 170 -5.94 5.72 -16.31
C LEU A 170 -4.49 6.21 -16.17
N LEU A 171 -4.31 7.36 -15.51
CA LEU A 171 -2.98 7.82 -15.12
C LEU A 171 -2.38 6.84 -14.11
N HIS A 172 -1.12 6.51 -14.31
CA HIS A 172 -0.34 5.68 -13.43
C HIS A 172 1.06 6.28 -13.31
N GLU A 173 1.39 6.78 -12.15
CA GLU A 173 2.72 7.28 -11.82
C GLU A 173 3.34 6.32 -10.82
N ALA A 174 4.41 5.62 -11.21
CA ALA A 174 5.05 4.56 -10.43
C ALA A 174 5.52 4.99 -9.02
N ALA A 175 5.61 6.28 -8.75
CA ALA A 175 6.02 6.84 -7.47
C ALA A 175 4.83 7.35 -6.61
N HIS A 176 3.59 7.23 -7.09
CA HIS A 176 2.41 7.84 -6.43
C HIS A 176 1.15 7.00 -6.60
N ASP A 177 1.25 5.67 -6.55
CA ASP A 177 0.15 4.76 -6.83
C ASP A 177 -1.02 4.83 -5.83
N ALA A 178 -0.86 5.50 -4.70
CA ALA A 178 -1.88 5.65 -3.67
C ALA A 178 -2.60 7.02 -3.67
N LEU A 179 -2.20 7.95 -4.54
CA LEU A 179 -2.79 9.31 -4.57
C LEU A 179 -3.51 9.61 -5.87
#